data_84438de53cc83c68694deadc0f0c5d5c
#
_entry.id   84438de53cc83c68694deadc0f0c5d5c
#
_cell.length_a   1.000
_cell.length_b   1.000
_cell.length_c   1.000
_cell.angle_alpha   90.00
_cell.angle_beta   90.00
_cell.angle_gamma   90.00
#
_symmetry.space_group_name_H-M   'P 1'
#
loop_
_entity.id
_entity.type
_entity.pdbx_description
1 polymer ?
#
loop_
_entity_poly.entity_id
_entity_poly.type
_entity_poly.pdbx_seq_one_letter_code
_entity_poly.pdbx_strand_id
1 'polypeptide(L)'
;MADVGRSAAPRRYSMDSFLLSTDFGGVSGSVSLSYVPSISRAVGAPEDNVYLCTLRDGTVVTVRPIRNDDVQRLREFHLGLSPETRFLRFAHLLGEFPDELIIRLSCVDGDQRMAFVATDAADEPDEPDEPCHEQIIGVARYDRVRQQVAEMASVVADRWQGHGLGLILLYHLAMYARCRGYTTFISTTSRWNDHAIHALMHCGLRCTLKQLDEDTMFASVDITQLACVGGAGGELRR
;
A
#
# COMPACT_ATOMS: atom_id res chain seq x y z
N MET A 1 2.26 -9.95 49.36
CA MET A 1 3.28 -9.92 48.30
C MET A 1 2.56 -10.39 47.02
N ALA A 2 2.17 -9.45 46.19
CA ALA A 2 1.44 -9.72 44.95
C ALA A 2 2.47 -9.89 43.84
N ASP A 3 2.36 -11.02 43.13
CA ASP A 3 3.17 -11.38 41.98
C ASP A 3 2.74 -10.51 40.80
N VAL A 4 3.63 -9.62 40.35
CA VAL A 4 3.42 -8.73 39.22
C VAL A 4 3.65 -9.55 37.95
N GLY A 5 2.55 -9.88 37.28
CA GLY A 5 2.52 -10.61 36.01
C GLY A 5 3.50 -10.06 34.97
N ARG A 6 4.41 -10.90 34.52
CA ARG A 6 5.30 -10.65 33.41
C ARG A 6 4.46 -10.51 32.14
N SER A 7 4.39 -9.28 31.60
CA SER A 7 3.91 -9.00 30.27
C SER A 7 4.77 -9.81 29.27
N ALA A 8 4.14 -10.77 28.60
CA ALA A 8 4.78 -11.51 27.51
C ALA A 8 5.06 -10.57 26.36
N ALA A 9 6.32 -10.46 25.96
CA ALA A 9 6.72 -9.72 24.76
C ALA A 9 6.00 -10.31 23.54
N PRO A 10 5.52 -9.47 22.60
CA PRO A 10 4.83 -9.95 21.40
C PRO A 10 5.75 -10.87 20.61
N ARG A 11 5.27 -12.08 20.32
CA ARG A 11 6.00 -13.06 19.52
C ARG A 11 6.21 -12.48 18.13
N ARG A 12 7.47 -12.35 17.69
CA ARG A 12 7.83 -12.09 16.31
C ARG A 12 7.44 -13.30 15.49
N TYR A 13 6.32 -13.22 14.77
CA TYR A 13 5.99 -14.22 13.77
C TYR A 13 6.85 -13.91 12.53
N SER A 14 7.82 -14.78 12.26
CA SER A 14 8.47 -14.83 10.96
C SER A 14 7.43 -15.38 9.97
N MET A 15 7.14 -14.65 8.91
CA MET A 15 6.21 -15.06 7.86
C MET A 15 6.61 -16.40 7.22
N ASP A 16 7.91 -16.75 7.22
CA ASP A 16 8.43 -18.00 6.69
C ASP A 16 7.85 -19.25 7.37
N SER A 17 7.56 -19.16 8.68
CA SER A 17 6.99 -20.29 9.43
C SER A 17 5.50 -20.52 9.19
N PHE A 18 4.78 -19.49 8.70
CA PHE A 18 3.33 -19.56 8.49
C PHE A 18 2.96 -20.10 7.09
N LEU A 19 3.78 -19.81 6.07
CA LEU A 19 3.52 -20.21 4.71
C LEU A 19 3.73 -21.73 4.45
N LEU A 20 4.37 -22.44 5.37
CA LEU A 20 4.69 -23.87 5.22
C LEU A 20 3.61 -24.82 5.76
N SER A 21 2.54 -24.36 6.42
CA SER A 21 1.63 -25.25 7.16
C SER A 21 0.12 -25.04 6.99
N THR A 22 -0.37 -24.29 6.00
CA THR A 22 -1.81 -24.03 5.92
C THR A 22 -2.47 -24.43 4.59
N ASP A 23 -3.31 -25.48 4.67
CA ASP A 23 -4.45 -25.69 3.78
C ASP A 23 -5.47 -24.58 4.02
N PHE A 24 -5.68 -23.72 3.01
CA PHE A 24 -6.62 -22.60 3.10
C PHE A 24 -8.04 -23.08 2.85
N GLY A 25 -8.73 -23.48 3.92
CA GLY A 25 -10.19 -23.67 3.92
C GLY A 25 -10.87 -22.29 3.77
N GLY A 26 -11.41 -22.00 2.57
CA GLY A 26 -11.91 -20.69 2.20
C GLY A 26 -13.28 -20.37 2.81
N VAL A 27 -13.43 -19.14 3.27
CA VAL A 27 -14.73 -18.44 3.27
C VAL A 27 -14.73 -17.57 2.02
N SER A 28 -15.40 -18.04 0.97
CA SER A 28 -15.53 -17.35 -0.32
C SER A 28 -16.71 -16.39 -0.25
N GLY A 29 -16.46 -15.14 -0.05
CA GLY A 29 -17.43 -14.05 -0.32
C GLY A 29 -17.09 -13.45 -1.68
N SER A 30 -17.91 -13.72 -2.71
CA SER A 30 -17.80 -13.05 -4.00
C SER A 30 -18.42 -11.66 -3.88
N VAL A 31 -17.59 -10.62 -3.83
CA VAL A 31 -18.07 -9.22 -3.93
C VAL A 31 -17.99 -8.80 -5.41
N SER A 32 -19.15 -8.37 -5.92
CA SER A 32 -19.31 -7.87 -7.29
C SER A 32 -18.46 -6.62 -7.52
N LEU A 33 -17.76 -6.59 -8.65
CA LEU A 33 -16.98 -5.46 -9.18
C LEU A 33 -17.86 -4.19 -9.34
N SER A 34 -17.99 -3.39 -8.31
CA SER A 34 -18.76 -2.14 -8.38
C SER A 34 -17.92 -0.86 -8.21
N TYR A 35 -16.62 -0.96 -8.04
CA TYR A 35 -15.76 0.21 -7.99
C TYR A 35 -14.43 -0.05 -8.72
N VAL A 36 -14.39 0.34 -10.00
CA VAL A 36 -13.12 0.64 -10.67
C VAL A 36 -12.87 2.12 -10.38
N PRO A 37 -11.77 2.50 -9.71
CA PRO A 37 -11.41 3.92 -9.57
C PRO A 37 -11.46 4.56 -10.95
N SER A 38 -12.02 5.75 -11.07
CA SER A 38 -12.04 6.49 -12.33
C SER A 38 -10.61 6.57 -12.83
N ILE A 39 -10.31 5.82 -13.89
CA ILE A 39 -8.94 5.53 -14.32
C ILE A 39 -8.27 6.83 -14.66
N SER A 40 -7.30 7.13 -13.90
CA SER A 40 -6.32 8.17 -13.99
C SER A 40 -5.72 8.24 -15.37
N ARG A 41 -5.62 9.43 -15.89
CA ARG A 41 -4.88 9.68 -17.12
C ARG A 41 -3.40 9.51 -16.83
N ALA A 42 -2.70 8.58 -17.51
CA ALA A 42 -1.25 8.52 -17.48
C ALA A 42 -0.67 9.85 -17.97
N VAL A 43 0.27 10.40 -17.24
CA VAL A 43 0.99 11.63 -17.59
C VAL A 43 2.45 11.26 -17.78
N GLY A 44 2.98 11.52 -18.97
CA GLY A 44 4.33 11.10 -19.35
C GLY A 44 4.36 9.83 -20.20
N ALA A 45 5.54 9.27 -20.38
CA ALA A 45 5.70 8.02 -21.11
C ALA A 45 5.09 6.86 -20.30
N PRO A 46 4.53 5.83 -20.94
CA PRO A 46 3.92 4.68 -20.26
C PRO A 46 4.88 3.97 -19.27
N GLU A 47 6.17 4.04 -19.54
CA GLU A 47 7.23 3.49 -18.68
C GLU A 47 7.41 4.23 -17.37
N ASP A 48 7.01 5.50 -17.30
CA ASP A 48 7.18 6.32 -16.08
C ASP A 48 6.21 5.96 -14.97
N ASN A 49 5.09 5.30 -15.30
CA ASN A 49 4.04 4.92 -14.35
C ASN A 49 3.52 6.08 -13.49
N VAL A 50 3.40 7.26 -14.09
CA VAL A 50 2.88 8.48 -13.44
C VAL A 50 1.43 8.70 -13.86
N TYR A 51 0.54 8.88 -12.89
CA TYR A 51 -0.91 8.96 -13.10
C TYR A 51 -1.50 10.15 -12.35
N LEU A 52 -2.40 10.89 -13.02
CA LEU A 52 -3.31 11.82 -12.32
C LEU A 52 -4.57 11.06 -11.93
N CYS A 53 -4.90 11.09 -10.65
CA CYS A 53 -6.02 10.36 -10.07
C CYS A 53 -7.00 11.33 -9.43
N THR A 54 -8.30 11.14 -9.68
CA THR A 54 -9.34 11.93 -9.05
C THR A 54 -9.91 11.16 -7.85
N LEU A 55 -9.87 11.76 -6.68
CA LEU A 55 -10.45 11.24 -5.45
C LEU A 55 -11.98 11.38 -5.47
N ARG A 56 -12.65 10.78 -4.48
CA ARG A 56 -14.13 10.81 -4.38
C ARG A 56 -14.71 12.21 -4.21
N ASP A 57 -13.97 13.12 -3.61
CA ASP A 57 -14.34 14.53 -3.40
C ASP A 57 -14.03 15.44 -4.60
N GLY A 58 -13.45 14.87 -5.67
CA GLY A 58 -13.04 15.61 -6.86
C GLY A 58 -11.61 16.12 -6.84
N THR A 59 -10.90 15.99 -5.74
CA THR A 59 -9.48 16.38 -5.66
C THR A 59 -8.62 15.54 -6.60
N VAL A 60 -7.71 16.19 -7.31
CA VAL A 60 -6.77 15.53 -8.22
C VAL A 60 -5.42 15.39 -7.53
N VAL A 61 -4.89 14.18 -7.51
CA VAL A 61 -3.59 13.85 -6.92
C VAL A 61 -2.72 13.14 -7.96
N THR A 62 -1.41 13.20 -7.79
CA THR A 62 -0.46 12.46 -8.62
C THR A 62 -0.08 11.15 -7.93
N VAL A 63 -0.19 10.03 -8.64
CA VAL A 63 0.32 8.73 -8.19
C VAL A 63 1.51 8.36 -9.06
N ARG A 64 2.65 8.07 -8.44
CA ARG A 64 3.91 7.76 -9.13
C ARG A 64 4.77 6.78 -8.34
N PRO A 65 5.74 6.12 -8.99
CA PRO A 65 6.79 5.41 -8.29
C PRO A 65 7.51 6.32 -7.29
N ILE A 66 7.90 5.74 -6.13
CA ILE A 66 8.79 6.43 -5.20
C ILE A 66 10.16 6.61 -5.86
N ARG A 67 10.84 7.70 -5.53
CA ARG A 67 12.15 8.07 -6.05
C ARG A 67 13.17 8.12 -4.91
N ASN A 68 14.45 8.02 -5.27
CA ASN A 68 15.53 8.09 -4.27
C ASN A 68 15.64 9.48 -3.60
N ASP A 69 15.14 10.53 -4.26
CA ASP A 69 15.08 11.90 -3.71
C ASP A 69 13.85 12.15 -2.84
N ASP A 70 12.94 11.18 -2.71
CA ASP A 70 11.79 11.29 -1.82
C ASP A 70 12.11 11.01 -0.34
N VAL A 71 13.36 10.72 0.03
CA VAL A 71 13.75 10.39 1.42
C VAL A 71 13.21 11.41 2.42
N GLN A 72 13.43 12.70 2.15
CA GLN A 72 13.00 13.76 3.06
C GLN A 72 11.46 13.89 3.08
N ARG A 73 10.79 13.85 1.92
CA ARG A 73 9.32 13.89 1.82
C ARG A 73 8.68 12.70 2.53
N LEU A 74 9.30 11.51 2.40
CA LEU A 74 8.82 10.29 3.06
C LEU A 74 8.98 10.39 4.59
N ARG A 75 10.06 11.00 5.07
CA ARG A 75 10.26 11.28 6.50
C ARG A 75 9.17 12.21 7.03
N GLU A 76 8.96 13.34 6.37
CA GLU A 76 7.95 14.33 6.75
C GLU A 76 6.55 13.71 6.74
N PHE A 77 6.22 12.92 5.72
CA PHE A 77 4.98 12.17 5.65
C PHE A 77 4.79 11.28 6.89
N HIS A 78 5.79 10.46 7.24
CA HIS A 78 5.66 9.56 8.40
C HIS A 78 5.60 10.31 9.74
N LEU A 79 6.30 11.42 9.87
CA LEU A 79 6.23 12.26 11.07
C LEU A 79 4.88 12.98 11.20
N GLY A 80 4.24 13.31 10.08
CA GLY A 80 2.92 13.93 10.04
C GLY A 80 1.74 13.01 10.32
N LEU A 81 1.94 11.67 10.36
CA LEU A 81 0.88 10.72 10.68
C LEU A 81 0.52 10.78 12.18
N SER A 82 -0.76 10.58 12.48
CA SER A 82 -1.21 10.42 13.87
C SER A 82 -0.54 9.22 14.56
N PRO A 83 -0.44 9.22 15.89
CA PRO A 83 0.06 8.05 16.63
C PRO A 83 -0.72 6.78 16.31
N GLU A 84 -2.03 6.87 16.12
CA GLU A 84 -2.91 5.76 15.77
C GLU A 84 -2.55 5.19 14.39
N THR A 85 -2.48 6.04 13.36
CA THR A 85 -2.13 5.61 11.99
C THR A 85 -0.72 5.01 11.96
N ARG A 86 0.24 5.58 12.69
CA ARG A 86 1.58 5.00 12.84
C ARG A 86 1.55 3.62 13.50
N PHE A 87 0.78 3.47 14.59
CA PHE A 87 0.64 2.19 15.28
C PHE A 87 0.02 1.13 14.36
N LEU A 88 -1.07 1.44 13.67
CA LEU A 88 -1.75 0.54 12.74
C LEU A 88 -0.83 0.08 11.59
N ARG A 89 0.12 0.94 11.17
CA ARG A 89 1.04 0.64 10.08
C ARG A 89 2.31 -0.08 10.50
N PHE A 90 2.85 0.22 11.68
CA PHE A 90 4.18 -0.22 12.13
C PHE A 90 4.16 -1.02 13.44
N ALA A 91 3.00 -1.23 14.04
CA ALA A 91 2.72 -2.01 15.26
C ALA A 91 3.48 -1.57 16.52
N HIS A 92 4.73 -1.15 16.44
CA HIS A 92 5.58 -0.85 17.60
C HIS A 92 6.58 0.30 17.39
N LEU A 93 6.56 0.93 16.22
CA LEU A 93 7.42 2.10 15.95
C LEU A 93 6.69 3.39 16.31
N LEU A 94 6.48 3.61 17.61
CA LEU A 94 5.82 4.82 18.14
C LEU A 94 6.78 6.01 18.30
N GLY A 95 8.08 5.81 18.09
CA GLY A 95 9.12 6.83 18.22
C GLY A 95 9.55 7.43 16.89
N GLU A 96 10.77 7.98 16.90
CA GLU A 96 11.41 8.48 15.69
C GLU A 96 11.69 7.35 14.71
N PHE A 97 11.48 7.61 13.42
CA PHE A 97 11.85 6.67 12.38
C PHE A 97 13.37 6.72 12.17
N PRO A 98 14.09 5.60 12.33
CA PRO A 98 15.52 5.56 12.04
C PRO A 98 15.78 5.94 10.57
N ASP A 99 16.85 6.68 10.33
CA ASP A 99 17.25 7.10 8.98
C ASP A 99 17.40 5.91 8.02
N GLU A 100 17.99 4.82 8.52
CA GLU A 100 18.16 3.60 7.73
C GLU A 100 16.82 3.01 7.28
N LEU A 101 15.77 3.12 8.12
CA LEU A 101 14.45 2.64 7.73
C LEU A 101 13.85 3.51 6.62
N ILE A 102 13.93 4.83 6.73
CA ILE A 102 13.41 5.75 5.71
C ILE A 102 14.15 5.55 4.38
N ILE A 103 15.48 5.45 4.41
CA ILE A 103 16.30 5.18 3.23
C ILE A 103 15.90 3.82 2.61
N ARG A 104 15.74 2.77 3.42
CA ARG A 104 15.29 1.46 2.93
C ARG A 104 13.89 1.52 2.32
N LEU A 105 13.01 2.35 2.88
CA LEU A 105 11.65 2.52 2.37
C LEU A 105 11.62 3.32 1.06
N SER A 106 12.55 4.21 0.80
CA SER A 106 12.64 4.96 -0.46
C SER A 106 13.42 4.22 -1.57
N CYS A 107 14.37 3.36 -1.20
CA CYS A 107 15.14 2.59 -2.18
C CYS A 107 14.42 1.32 -2.60
N VAL A 108 13.88 1.31 -3.81
CA VAL A 108 13.21 0.16 -4.43
C VAL A 108 13.96 -0.29 -5.67
N ASP A 109 13.91 -1.58 -6.00
CA ASP A 109 14.58 -2.14 -7.20
C ASP A 109 13.62 -2.29 -8.40
N GLY A 110 12.34 -2.01 -8.18
CA GLY A 110 11.29 -2.11 -9.20
C GLY A 110 10.88 -3.54 -9.58
N ASP A 111 11.48 -4.56 -8.97
CA ASP A 111 11.18 -5.97 -9.20
C ASP A 111 10.77 -6.67 -7.90
N GLN A 112 11.71 -6.87 -6.97
CA GLN A 112 11.41 -7.53 -5.69
C GLN A 112 10.76 -6.58 -4.70
N ARG A 113 11.03 -5.29 -4.82
CA ARG A 113 10.46 -4.23 -4.01
C ARG A 113 10.01 -3.08 -4.89
N MET A 114 8.82 -2.62 -4.65
CA MET A 114 8.24 -1.46 -5.32
C MET A 114 7.40 -0.65 -4.36
N ALA A 115 7.38 0.66 -4.55
CA ALA A 115 6.47 1.55 -3.85
C ALA A 115 5.92 2.61 -4.80
N PHE A 116 4.63 2.89 -4.66
CA PHE A 116 3.97 4.05 -5.24
C PHE A 116 3.66 5.05 -4.14
N VAL A 117 3.87 6.31 -4.43
CA VAL A 117 3.45 7.43 -3.60
C VAL A 117 2.32 8.16 -4.28
N ALA A 118 1.38 8.65 -3.47
CA ALA A 118 0.46 9.68 -3.90
C ALA A 118 0.97 11.02 -3.39
N THR A 119 0.95 12.01 -4.23
CA THR A 119 1.38 13.36 -3.88
C THR A 119 0.25 14.35 -4.16
N ASP A 120 0.12 15.29 -3.24
CA ASP A 120 -0.67 16.49 -3.45
C ASP A 120 0.19 17.46 -4.26
N ALA A 121 -0.37 18.06 -5.31
CA ALA A 121 0.23 19.25 -5.86
C ALA A 121 0.10 20.32 -4.79
N ALA A 122 1.21 20.72 -4.18
CA ALA A 122 1.19 21.87 -3.28
C ALA A 122 0.44 23.03 -3.97
N ASP A 123 -0.33 23.76 -3.17
CA ASP A 123 -0.89 25.03 -3.60
C ASP A 123 0.18 25.80 -4.40
N GLU A 124 -0.23 26.48 -5.48
CA GLU A 124 0.70 27.29 -6.27
C GLU A 124 1.57 28.10 -5.30
N PRO A 125 2.91 28.07 -5.46
CA PRO A 125 3.78 28.77 -4.54
C PRO A 125 3.34 30.22 -4.43
N ASP A 126 3.24 30.73 -3.20
CA ASP A 126 2.86 32.14 -2.96
C ASP A 126 3.84 33.12 -3.62
N GLU A 127 5.04 32.66 -3.96
CA GLU A 127 6.08 33.41 -4.67
C GLU A 127 6.52 32.66 -5.94
N PRO A 128 6.75 33.37 -7.08
CA PRO A 128 7.07 32.75 -8.39
C PRO A 128 8.36 31.92 -8.44
N ASP A 129 9.25 32.11 -7.48
CA ASP A 129 10.56 31.43 -7.40
C ASP A 129 10.63 30.35 -6.30
N GLU A 130 9.55 30.09 -5.56
CA GLU A 130 9.52 28.99 -4.62
C GLU A 130 9.29 27.65 -5.36
N PRO A 131 10.10 26.62 -5.05
CA PRO A 131 9.86 25.31 -5.63
C PRO A 131 8.53 24.76 -5.13
N CYS A 132 7.69 24.31 -6.04
CA CYS A 132 6.44 23.62 -5.73
C CYS A 132 6.74 22.48 -4.75
N HIS A 133 6.26 22.58 -3.51
CA HIS A 133 6.50 21.61 -2.45
C HIS A 133 5.53 20.41 -2.59
N GLU A 134 5.85 19.52 -3.52
CA GLU A 134 5.16 18.23 -3.64
C GLU A 134 5.21 17.49 -2.30
N GLN A 135 4.06 17.21 -1.67
CA GLN A 135 3.98 16.49 -0.41
C GLN A 135 3.47 15.05 -0.66
N ILE A 136 4.10 14.07 -0.03
CA ILE A 136 3.56 12.70 0.00
C ILE A 136 2.36 12.66 0.94
N ILE A 137 1.23 12.17 0.44
CA ILE A 137 -0.02 12.03 1.18
C ILE A 137 -0.46 10.59 1.36
N GLY A 138 0.20 9.66 0.68
CA GLY A 138 -0.04 8.23 0.82
C GLY A 138 1.06 7.42 0.15
N VAL A 139 1.26 6.21 0.66
CA VAL A 139 2.25 5.25 0.15
C VAL A 139 1.64 3.86 0.12
N ALA A 140 1.81 3.14 -0.97
CA ALA A 140 1.61 1.70 -1.02
C ALA A 140 2.88 1.04 -1.55
N ARG A 141 3.23 -0.11 -1.00
CA ARG A 141 4.44 -0.85 -1.35
C ARG A 141 4.22 -2.34 -1.33
N TYR A 142 5.06 -3.07 -2.06
CA TYR A 142 5.22 -4.49 -1.88
C TYR A 142 6.69 -4.89 -1.70
N ASP A 143 6.89 -5.97 -0.96
CA ASP A 143 8.15 -6.68 -0.83
C ASP A 143 7.91 -8.15 -1.21
N ARG A 144 8.76 -8.72 -2.08
CA ARG A 144 8.64 -10.11 -2.52
C ARG A 144 8.90 -11.06 -1.36
N VAL A 145 7.98 -11.97 -1.13
CA VAL A 145 8.11 -13.03 -0.11
C VAL A 145 8.60 -14.32 -0.76
N ARG A 146 8.00 -14.68 -1.90
CA ARG A 146 8.38 -15.85 -2.71
C ARG A 146 7.98 -15.62 -4.16
N GLN A 147 8.31 -16.57 -5.03
CA GLN A 147 7.91 -16.49 -6.44
C GLN A 147 6.40 -16.21 -6.56
N GLN A 148 6.05 -15.17 -7.30
CA GLN A 148 4.68 -14.74 -7.58
C GLN A 148 3.86 -14.23 -6.37
N VAL A 149 4.43 -14.19 -5.17
CA VAL A 149 3.75 -13.69 -3.98
C VAL A 149 4.56 -12.55 -3.35
N ALA A 150 3.91 -11.44 -3.10
CA ALA A 150 4.51 -10.30 -2.40
C ALA A 150 3.66 -9.87 -1.20
N GLU A 151 4.33 -9.43 -0.15
CA GLU A 151 3.69 -8.76 0.99
C GLU A 151 3.45 -7.31 0.62
N MET A 152 2.21 -6.86 0.75
CA MET A 152 1.86 -5.48 0.53
C MET A 152 1.57 -4.74 1.83
N ALA A 153 1.83 -3.44 1.82
CA ALA A 153 1.44 -2.55 2.89
C ALA A 153 1.13 -1.17 2.32
N SER A 154 0.17 -0.48 2.93
CA SER A 154 -0.19 0.88 2.56
C SER A 154 -0.46 1.74 3.78
N VAL A 155 -0.31 3.04 3.61
CA VAL A 155 -0.67 4.05 4.59
C VAL A 155 -1.07 5.34 3.86
N VAL A 156 -2.07 6.02 4.38
CA VAL A 156 -2.61 7.28 3.86
C VAL A 156 -2.61 8.28 5.02
N ALA A 157 -2.18 9.51 4.77
CA ALA A 157 -2.21 10.59 5.77
C ALA A 157 -3.64 10.80 6.27
N ASP A 158 -3.80 11.07 7.57
CA ASP A 158 -5.08 11.05 8.28
C ASP A 158 -6.14 11.90 7.57
N ARG A 159 -5.79 13.12 7.16
CA ARG A 159 -6.72 14.03 6.45
C ARG A 159 -7.17 13.52 5.07
N TRP A 160 -6.47 12.55 4.49
CA TRP A 160 -6.72 11.99 3.17
C TRP A 160 -7.40 10.61 3.22
N GLN A 161 -7.65 10.11 4.42
CA GLN A 161 -8.38 8.85 4.60
C GLN A 161 -9.86 9.03 4.25
N GLY A 162 -10.52 7.94 3.86
CA GLY A 162 -11.93 7.97 3.46
C GLY A 162 -12.21 8.44 2.03
N HIS A 163 -11.27 9.10 1.35
CA HIS A 163 -11.43 9.64 -0.01
C HIS A 163 -11.12 8.64 -1.14
N GLY A 164 -10.81 7.38 -0.81
CA GLY A 164 -10.54 6.32 -1.78
C GLY A 164 -9.07 6.19 -2.20
N LEU A 165 -8.18 7.05 -1.68
CA LEU A 165 -6.76 7.09 -2.03
C LEU A 165 -6.04 5.76 -1.81
N GLY A 166 -6.32 5.07 -0.69
CA GLY A 166 -5.73 3.76 -0.40
C GLY A 166 -6.03 2.70 -1.46
N LEU A 167 -7.26 2.70 -2.02
CA LEU A 167 -7.65 1.80 -3.10
C LEU A 167 -6.97 2.15 -4.42
N ILE A 168 -6.83 3.43 -4.72
CA ILE A 168 -6.12 3.91 -5.91
C ILE A 168 -4.65 3.45 -5.87
N LEU A 169 -3.97 3.67 -4.75
CA LEU A 169 -2.59 3.24 -4.54
C LEU A 169 -2.45 1.71 -4.66
N LEU A 170 -3.35 0.95 -4.02
CA LEU A 170 -3.36 -0.51 -4.09
C LEU A 170 -3.54 -0.98 -5.54
N TYR A 171 -4.45 -0.35 -6.29
CA TYR A 171 -4.72 -0.70 -7.68
C TYR A 171 -3.48 -0.51 -8.58
N HIS A 172 -2.81 0.65 -8.53
CA HIS A 172 -1.60 0.91 -9.31
C HIS A 172 -0.45 -0.02 -8.93
N LEU A 173 -0.27 -0.27 -7.63
CA LEU A 173 0.72 -1.21 -7.13
C LEU A 173 0.46 -2.63 -7.64
N ALA A 174 -0.80 -3.08 -7.58
CA ALA A 174 -1.20 -4.42 -8.01
C ALA A 174 -1.06 -4.61 -9.53
N MET A 175 -1.44 -3.60 -10.33
CA MET A 175 -1.23 -3.63 -11.77
C MET A 175 0.26 -3.72 -12.13
N TYR A 176 1.08 -2.94 -11.48
CA TYR A 176 2.54 -2.97 -11.67
C TYR A 176 3.12 -4.36 -11.32
N ALA A 177 2.74 -4.91 -10.17
CA ALA A 177 3.16 -6.24 -9.73
C ALA A 177 2.68 -7.34 -10.70
N ARG A 178 1.43 -7.24 -11.18
CA ARG A 178 0.86 -8.20 -12.12
C ARG A 178 1.67 -8.26 -13.42
N CYS A 179 2.12 -7.12 -13.94
CA CYS A 179 2.96 -7.06 -15.14
C CYS A 179 4.35 -7.67 -14.93
N ARG A 180 4.78 -7.88 -13.68
CA ARG A 180 6.03 -8.55 -13.30
C ARG A 180 5.84 -10.01 -12.89
N GLY A 181 4.65 -10.56 -13.14
CA GLY A 181 4.35 -11.98 -12.92
C GLY A 181 3.89 -12.33 -11.52
N TYR A 182 3.67 -11.34 -10.64
CA TYR A 182 3.03 -11.61 -9.36
C TYR A 182 1.56 -11.97 -9.56
N THR A 183 1.07 -12.86 -8.72
CA THR A 183 -0.33 -13.35 -8.77
C THR A 183 -1.08 -13.03 -7.49
N THR A 184 -0.36 -12.84 -6.39
CA THR A 184 -0.97 -12.74 -5.07
C THR A 184 -0.27 -11.71 -4.22
N PHE A 185 -1.05 -10.81 -3.65
CA PHE A 185 -0.62 -10.00 -2.53
C PHE A 185 -1.07 -10.61 -1.22
N ILE A 186 -0.21 -10.57 -0.21
CA ILE A 186 -0.54 -10.90 1.16
C ILE A 186 -0.28 -9.70 2.06
N SER A 187 -1.01 -9.60 3.16
CA SER A 187 -0.84 -8.54 4.14
C SER A 187 -1.30 -9.00 5.51
N THR A 188 -0.71 -8.44 6.55
CA THR A 188 -1.24 -8.53 7.91
C THR A 188 -1.68 -7.16 8.38
N THR A 189 -2.78 -7.09 9.11
CA THR A 189 -3.29 -5.84 9.69
C THR A 189 -3.92 -6.11 11.05
N SER A 190 -4.04 -5.10 11.88
CA SER A 190 -4.82 -5.20 13.11
C SER A 190 -6.29 -5.47 12.79
N ARG A 191 -6.95 -6.32 13.57
CA ARG A 191 -8.41 -6.53 13.48
C ARG A 191 -9.22 -5.26 13.73
N TRP A 192 -8.62 -4.28 14.37
CA TRP A 192 -9.22 -2.98 14.69
C TRP A 192 -8.98 -1.95 13.59
N ASN A 193 -8.26 -2.31 12.51
CA ASN A 193 -8.02 -1.44 11.38
C ASN A 193 -9.18 -1.54 10.38
N ASP A 194 -10.32 -0.96 10.76
CA ASP A 194 -11.54 -1.00 9.94
C ASP A 194 -11.34 -0.41 8.55
N HIS A 195 -10.50 0.63 8.43
CA HIS A 195 -10.18 1.24 7.13
C HIS A 195 -9.46 0.28 6.19
N ALA A 196 -8.46 -0.46 6.67
CA ALA A 196 -7.74 -1.43 5.85
C ALA A 196 -8.63 -2.63 5.50
N ILE A 197 -9.38 -3.16 6.48
CA ILE A 197 -10.30 -4.28 6.28
C ILE A 197 -11.37 -3.90 5.25
N HIS A 198 -11.99 -2.73 5.40
CA HIS A 198 -12.98 -2.22 4.47
C HIS A 198 -12.40 -2.03 3.06
N ALA A 199 -11.20 -1.45 2.95
CA ALA A 199 -10.52 -1.28 1.67
C ALA A 199 -10.26 -2.63 0.97
N LEU A 200 -9.78 -3.64 1.71
CA LEU A 200 -9.54 -4.98 1.18
C LEU A 200 -10.83 -5.68 0.74
N MET A 201 -11.91 -5.54 1.50
CA MET A 201 -13.21 -6.13 1.16
C MET A 201 -13.86 -5.47 -0.07
N HIS A 202 -13.54 -4.19 -0.34
CA HIS A 202 -14.15 -3.41 -1.42
C HIS A 202 -13.17 -3.06 -2.55
N CYS A 203 -11.97 -3.71 -2.58
CA CYS A 203 -10.97 -3.44 -3.62
C CYS A 203 -11.36 -3.95 -5.03
N GLY A 204 -12.49 -4.65 -5.15
CA GLY A 204 -12.93 -5.22 -6.42
C GLY A 204 -12.14 -6.45 -6.89
N LEU A 205 -11.18 -6.91 -6.09
CA LEU A 205 -10.39 -8.10 -6.33
C LEU A 205 -10.85 -9.23 -5.41
N ARG A 206 -10.54 -10.46 -5.79
CA ARG A 206 -10.80 -11.62 -4.94
C ARG A 206 -9.89 -11.56 -3.71
N CYS A 207 -10.49 -11.29 -2.55
CA CYS A 207 -9.79 -11.15 -1.28
C CYS A 207 -10.26 -12.24 -0.30
N THR A 208 -9.32 -12.87 0.40
CA THR A 208 -9.58 -13.78 1.52
C THR A 208 -9.04 -13.14 2.79
N LEU A 209 -9.89 -13.02 3.80
CA LEU A 209 -9.50 -12.54 5.13
C LEU A 209 -9.59 -13.70 6.13
N LYS A 210 -8.57 -13.83 6.98
CA LYS A 210 -8.49 -14.84 8.03
C LYS A 210 -7.92 -14.22 9.30
N GLN A 211 -8.54 -14.50 10.44
CA GLN A 211 -7.98 -14.15 11.73
C GLN A 211 -6.79 -15.06 12.04
N LEU A 212 -5.64 -14.51 12.37
CA LEU A 212 -4.43 -15.24 12.76
C LEU A 212 -4.36 -15.47 14.26
N ASP A 213 -4.64 -14.43 15.03
CA ASP A 213 -4.67 -14.41 16.49
C ASP A 213 -5.74 -13.40 16.99
N GLU A 214 -5.72 -13.07 18.28
CA GLU A 214 -6.73 -12.21 18.88
C GLU A 214 -6.78 -10.81 18.25
N ASP A 215 -5.63 -10.30 17.77
CA ASP A 215 -5.48 -8.92 17.32
C ASP A 215 -5.13 -8.77 15.83
N THR A 216 -4.78 -9.88 15.16
CA THR A 216 -4.20 -9.85 13.81
C THR A 216 -5.10 -10.53 12.79
N MET A 217 -5.34 -9.84 11.69
CA MET A 217 -5.96 -10.35 10.47
C MET A 217 -4.90 -10.56 9.39
N PHE A 218 -5.00 -11.68 8.69
CA PHE A 218 -4.26 -11.96 7.46
C PHE A 218 -5.17 -11.76 6.27
N ALA A 219 -4.66 -11.10 5.24
CA ALA A 219 -5.33 -10.92 3.96
C ALA A 219 -4.53 -11.57 2.83
N SER A 220 -5.24 -12.17 1.88
CA SER A 220 -4.68 -12.63 0.62
C SER A 220 -5.53 -12.08 -0.52
N VAL A 221 -4.93 -11.37 -1.45
CA VAL A 221 -5.59 -10.71 -2.58
C VAL A 221 -5.08 -11.33 -3.88
N ASP A 222 -5.99 -11.91 -4.66
CA ASP A 222 -5.70 -12.43 -5.99
C ASP A 222 -5.69 -11.27 -7.00
N ILE A 223 -4.50 -10.97 -7.55
CA ILE A 223 -4.32 -9.90 -8.54
C ILE A 223 -4.29 -10.40 -9.99
N THR A 224 -4.57 -11.69 -10.23
CA THR A 224 -4.55 -12.28 -11.58
C THR A 224 -5.62 -11.72 -12.50
N GLN A 225 -6.69 -11.16 -11.93
CA GLN A 225 -7.80 -10.55 -12.68
C GLN A 225 -7.44 -9.20 -13.32
N LEU A 226 -6.35 -8.57 -12.84
CA LEU A 226 -5.89 -7.31 -13.41
C LEU A 226 -5.20 -7.54 -14.75
N ALA A 227 -5.60 -6.75 -15.75
CA ALA A 227 -4.94 -6.75 -17.04
C ALA A 227 -3.56 -6.08 -16.92
N CYS A 228 -2.53 -6.68 -17.53
CA CYS A 228 -1.28 -5.95 -17.77
C CYS A 228 -1.55 -4.88 -18.82
N VAL A 229 -1.44 -3.63 -18.45
CA VAL A 229 -1.33 -2.53 -19.44
C VAL A 229 0.12 -2.58 -19.92
N GLY A 230 0.31 -3.19 -21.10
CA GLY A 230 1.62 -3.54 -21.63
C GLY A 230 2.52 -2.31 -21.83
N GLY A 231 3.78 -2.47 -21.44
CA GLY A 231 4.87 -1.80 -22.09
C GLY A 231 4.92 -2.21 -23.57
N ALA A 232 5.25 -1.26 -24.43
CA ALA A 232 5.36 -1.28 -25.88
C ALA A 232 5.17 -2.64 -26.58
N GLY A 233 4.04 -2.83 -27.29
CA GLY A 233 3.91 -3.82 -28.36
C GLY A 233 3.06 -5.04 -28.04
N GLY A 234 1.85 -4.89 -27.54
CA GLY A 234 0.90 -5.99 -27.39
C GLY A 234 -0.53 -5.54 -27.64
N GLU A 235 -1.08 -5.88 -28.80
CA GLU A 235 -2.50 -5.75 -29.10
C GLU A 235 -3.35 -6.39 -28.00
N LEU A 236 -4.39 -5.67 -27.58
CA LEU A 236 -5.49 -6.19 -26.77
C LEU A 236 -6.00 -7.50 -27.41
N ARG A 237 -5.63 -8.65 -26.88
CA ARG A 237 -6.35 -9.88 -27.16
C ARG A 237 -7.60 -9.93 -26.26
N ARG A 238 -8.74 -9.96 -26.94
CA ARG A 238 -10.09 -10.10 -26.37
C ARG A 238 -10.26 -11.43 -25.64
#